data_f6d156871bd15abd6aef6c82d5d6132d
#
_entry.id   f6d156871bd15abd6aef6c82d5d6132d
#
_cell.length_a   1.000
_cell.length_b   1.000
_cell.length_c   1.000
_cell.angle_alpha   90.00
_cell.angle_beta   90.00
_cell.angle_gamma   90.00
#
_symmetry.space_group_name_H-M   'P 1'
#
loop_
_entity.id
_entity.type
_entity.pdbx_description
1 polymer ?
#
loop_
_entity_poly.entity_id
_entity_poly.type
_entity_poly.pdbx_seq_one_letter_code
_entity_poly.pdbx_strand_id
1 'polypeptide(L)'
;GIDEEIFKVENGDFIENSTKYFGHSYDSDKLKGLRDFFKYTQTGYIYKLNTGGAKATNAFGSARYTGERGNDIKISIQVNVDNASLFDVTTFVDSEKVDVQTVAAAQDLKTNDFVIFKSDATLAVTAGTPMTGGTNGTVTGASHQKFLDKIDKYFINVLVCTSNEKTI
;
A
#
# COMPACT_ATOMS: atom_id res chain seq x y z
N GLY A 1 1.23 -3.01 3.65
CA GLY A 1 1.46 -4.39 4.12
C GLY A 1 0.17 -5.18 4.27
N ILE A 2 0.27 -6.49 4.46
CA ILE A 2 -0.86 -7.39 4.72
C ILE A 2 -1.35 -7.15 6.15
N ASP A 3 -2.68 -7.17 6.34
CA ASP A 3 -3.27 -6.99 7.65
C ASP A 3 -2.87 -8.12 8.60
N GLU A 4 -2.61 -7.77 9.84
CA GLU A 4 -2.23 -8.69 10.91
C GLU A 4 -1.00 -9.56 10.60
N GLU A 5 -0.12 -9.13 9.67
CA GLU A 5 1.14 -9.80 9.35
C GLU A 5 2.34 -8.92 9.72
N ILE A 6 3.41 -9.60 10.18
CA ILE A 6 4.71 -8.97 10.40
C ILE A 6 5.46 -8.93 9.08
N PHE A 7 5.99 -7.76 8.73
CA PHE A 7 6.93 -7.61 7.63
C PHE A 7 8.18 -6.87 8.08
N LYS A 8 9.30 -7.26 7.50
CA LYS A 8 10.60 -6.69 7.78
C LYS A 8 10.85 -5.50 6.86
N VAL A 9 11.41 -4.42 7.41
CA VAL A 9 11.86 -3.24 6.67
C VAL A 9 13.26 -2.88 7.14
N GLU A 10 14.17 -2.67 6.22
CA GLU A 10 15.50 -2.12 6.49
C GLU A 10 15.45 -0.59 6.38
N ASN A 11 16.34 0.11 7.10
CA ASN A 11 16.35 1.57 7.10
C ASN A 11 16.55 2.17 5.69
N GLY A 12 17.44 1.62 4.88
CA GLY A 12 17.62 2.05 3.49
C GLY A 12 16.34 1.90 2.66
N ASP A 13 15.69 0.74 2.75
CA ASP A 13 14.41 0.49 2.08
C ASP A 13 13.30 1.43 2.56
N PHE A 14 13.28 1.76 3.85
CA PHE A 14 12.33 2.74 4.39
C PHE A 14 12.50 4.11 3.73
N ILE A 15 13.73 4.58 3.56
CA ILE A 15 14.02 5.87 2.93
C ILE A 15 13.60 5.88 1.46
N GLU A 16 13.97 4.85 0.71
CA GLU A 16 13.77 4.79 -0.74
C GLU A 16 12.35 4.38 -1.15
N ASN A 17 11.71 3.51 -0.35
CA ASN A 17 10.48 2.80 -0.72
C ASN A 17 9.32 3.05 0.25
N SER A 18 9.29 4.18 0.96
CA SER A 18 8.24 4.51 1.93
C SER A 18 6.83 4.41 1.34
N THR A 19 6.61 4.94 0.14
CA THR A 19 5.30 4.90 -0.54
C THR A 19 4.85 3.47 -0.79
N LYS A 20 5.76 2.59 -1.19
CA LYS A 20 5.49 1.16 -1.40
C LYS A 20 5.08 0.43 -0.10
N TYR A 21 5.80 0.65 0.99
CA TYR A 21 5.55 -0.05 2.26
C TYR A 21 4.37 0.52 3.05
N PHE A 22 4.24 1.84 3.07
CA PHE A 22 3.33 2.56 3.97
C PHE A 22 2.27 3.39 3.26
N GLY A 23 2.37 3.54 1.93
CA GLY A 23 1.45 4.35 1.14
C GLY A 23 1.70 5.86 1.26
N HIS A 24 2.77 6.29 1.90
CA HIS A 24 3.11 7.69 2.11
C HIS A 24 4.58 7.94 1.76
N SER A 25 4.90 9.13 1.23
CA SER A 25 6.27 9.55 0.99
C SER A 25 7.07 9.61 2.29
N TYR A 26 8.37 9.43 2.20
CA TYR A 26 9.26 9.43 3.37
C TYR A 26 9.08 10.68 4.26
N ASP A 27 8.89 11.86 3.65
CA ASP A 27 8.76 13.14 4.36
C ASP A 27 7.38 13.37 4.99
N SER A 28 6.41 12.50 4.70
CA SER A 28 5.05 12.64 5.24
C SER A 28 5.04 12.67 6.77
N ASP A 29 4.22 13.56 7.35
CA ASP A 29 4.01 13.62 8.80
C ASP A 29 3.45 12.31 9.37
N LYS A 30 2.74 11.53 8.56
CA LYS A 30 2.23 10.20 8.93
C LYS A 30 3.35 9.22 9.27
N LEU A 31 4.56 9.42 8.72
CA LEU A 31 5.72 8.55 8.94
C LEU A 31 6.72 9.11 9.96
N LYS A 32 6.39 10.22 10.65
CA LYS A 32 7.29 10.83 11.63
C LYS A 32 7.77 9.83 12.69
N GLY A 33 6.86 9.07 13.29
CA GLY A 33 7.22 8.06 14.30
C GLY A 33 8.14 6.97 13.77
N LEU A 34 7.96 6.55 12.52
CA LEU A 34 8.86 5.58 11.87
C LEU A 34 10.22 6.20 11.54
N ARG A 35 10.26 7.47 11.09
CA ARG A 35 11.54 8.16 10.90
C ARG A 35 12.32 8.27 12.21
N ASP A 36 11.66 8.58 13.32
CA ASP A 36 12.31 8.64 14.63
C ASP A 36 12.80 7.26 15.08
N PHE A 37 12.04 6.21 14.85
CA PHE A 37 12.44 4.82 15.11
C PHE A 37 13.68 4.44 14.30
N PHE A 38 13.69 4.67 12.99
CA PHE A 38 14.79 4.29 12.10
C PHE A 38 16.07 5.14 12.26
N LYS A 39 16.04 6.24 13.02
CA LYS A 39 17.28 6.93 13.43
C LYS A 39 18.20 6.07 14.30
N TYR A 40 17.62 5.12 15.03
CA TYR A 40 18.33 4.32 16.03
C TYR A 40 18.38 2.83 15.71
N THR A 41 17.73 2.40 14.62
CA THR A 41 17.69 1.00 14.21
C THR A 41 18.00 0.83 12.73
N GLN A 42 18.59 -0.32 12.38
CA GLN A 42 18.82 -0.70 10.97
C GLN A 42 17.66 -1.56 10.42
N THR A 43 17.01 -2.31 11.30
CA THR A 43 15.95 -3.26 10.93
C THR A 43 14.73 -3.03 11.80
N GLY A 44 13.56 -2.93 11.16
CA GLY A 44 12.26 -2.86 11.82
C GLY A 44 11.38 -4.05 11.44
N TYR A 45 10.74 -4.67 12.43
CA TYR A 45 9.63 -5.60 12.24
C TYR A 45 8.33 -4.82 12.44
N ILE A 46 7.59 -4.63 11.36
CA ILE A 46 6.39 -3.79 11.32
C ILE A 46 5.16 -4.68 11.27
N TYR A 47 4.13 -4.31 12.02
CA TYR A 47 2.85 -5.00 12.05
C TYR A 47 1.71 -4.03 11.73
N LYS A 48 0.83 -4.41 10.81
CA LYS A 48 -0.32 -3.61 10.42
C LYS A 48 -1.54 -4.00 11.25
N LEU A 49 -1.91 -3.13 12.20
CA LEU A 49 -3.14 -3.24 12.98
C LEU A 49 -4.33 -2.79 12.13
N ASN A 50 -5.00 -3.71 11.43
CA ASN A 50 -6.13 -3.37 10.55
C ASN A 50 -7.09 -4.54 10.38
N THR A 51 -7.75 -4.94 11.46
CA THR A 51 -8.71 -6.05 11.44
C THR A 51 -10.02 -5.64 10.74
N GLY A 52 -10.35 -6.30 9.64
CA GLY A 52 -11.64 -6.11 8.95
C GLY A 52 -11.72 -4.88 8.05
N GLY A 53 -10.59 -4.31 7.65
CA GLY A 53 -10.55 -3.26 6.63
C GLY A 53 -10.93 -3.78 5.24
N ALA A 54 -11.40 -2.89 4.36
CA ALA A 54 -11.75 -3.18 2.97
C ALA A 54 -10.70 -2.63 1.99
N LYS A 55 -10.58 -3.28 0.84
CA LYS A 55 -9.77 -2.78 -0.29
C LYS A 55 -10.58 -1.79 -1.11
N ALA A 56 -9.94 -0.70 -1.54
CA ALA A 56 -10.50 0.17 -2.56
C ALA A 56 -10.51 -0.53 -3.93
N THR A 57 -11.50 -0.23 -4.76
CA THR A 57 -11.67 -0.84 -6.09
C THR A 57 -12.13 0.17 -7.11
N ASN A 58 -11.89 -0.12 -8.39
CA ASN A 58 -12.52 0.54 -9.53
C ASN A 58 -12.79 -0.48 -10.67
N ALA A 59 -13.12 0.02 -11.86
CA ALA A 59 -13.41 -0.83 -13.02
C ALA A 59 -12.20 -1.70 -13.43
N PHE A 60 -10.98 -1.23 -13.19
CA PHE A 60 -9.74 -1.86 -13.70
C PHE A 60 -9.03 -2.76 -12.69
N GLY A 61 -9.34 -2.64 -11.40
CA GLY A 61 -8.64 -3.42 -10.39
C GLY A 61 -9.07 -3.13 -8.96
N SER A 62 -8.30 -3.68 -8.04
CA SER A 62 -8.43 -3.44 -6.60
C SER A 62 -7.09 -3.01 -6.01
N ALA A 63 -7.13 -2.22 -4.96
CA ALA A 63 -5.94 -1.93 -4.16
C ALA A 63 -5.33 -3.25 -3.65
N ARG A 64 -4.02 -3.34 -3.66
CA ARG A 64 -3.30 -4.54 -3.19
C ARG A 64 -3.59 -4.82 -1.72
N TYR A 65 -3.71 -3.78 -0.92
CA TYR A 65 -3.92 -3.84 0.52
C TYR A 65 -5.21 -3.12 0.93
N THR A 66 -5.76 -3.53 2.05
CA THR A 66 -6.91 -2.89 2.71
C THR A 66 -6.53 -1.53 3.29
N GLY A 67 -7.51 -0.67 3.47
CA GLY A 67 -7.36 0.62 4.13
C GLY A 67 -7.82 1.80 3.27
N GLU A 68 -8.11 2.90 3.91
CA GLU A 68 -8.55 4.16 3.29
C GLU A 68 -7.53 4.68 2.26
N ARG A 69 -6.23 4.38 2.49
CA ARG A 69 -5.15 4.80 1.57
C ARG A 69 -5.31 4.24 0.15
N GLY A 70 -6.06 3.14 0.00
CA GLY A 70 -6.42 2.62 -1.32
C GLY A 70 -7.28 3.58 -2.15
N ASN A 71 -8.03 4.49 -1.52
CA ASN A 71 -8.89 5.47 -2.21
C ASN A 71 -8.07 6.57 -2.92
N ASP A 72 -6.81 6.73 -2.55
CA ASP A 72 -5.89 7.71 -3.16
C ASP A 72 -5.18 7.14 -4.40
N ILE A 73 -5.47 5.88 -4.75
CA ILE A 73 -4.98 5.25 -5.98
C ILE A 73 -5.89 5.63 -7.14
N LYS A 74 -5.26 6.00 -8.26
CA LYS A 74 -5.94 6.36 -9.51
C LYS A 74 -5.27 5.64 -10.68
N ILE A 75 -6.07 5.14 -11.62
CA ILE A 75 -5.60 4.54 -12.87
C ILE A 75 -5.97 5.44 -14.02
N SER A 76 -4.99 5.87 -14.82
CA SER A 76 -5.22 6.51 -16.12
C SER A 76 -4.82 5.57 -17.26
N ILE A 77 -5.52 5.69 -18.39
CA ILE A 77 -5.29 4.87 -19.56
C ILE A 77 -5.26 5.79 -20.78
N GLN A 78 -4.21 5.69 -21.55
CA GLN A 78 -4.02 6.42 -22.81
C GLN A 78 -3.66 5.44 -23.91
N VAL A 79 -3.99 5.78 -25.16
CA VAL A 79 -3.45 5.06 -26.32
C VAL A 79 -1.95 5.33 -26.38
N ASN A 80 -1.15 4.29 -26.58
CA ASN A 80 0.28 4.43 -26.69
C ASN A 80 0.64 5.25 -27.96
N VAL A 81 1.56 6.20 -27.82
CA VAL A 81 1.89 7.15 -28.88
C VAL A 81 2.64 6.51 -30.06
N ASP A 82 3.38 5.44 -29.80
CA ASP A 82 4.17 4.75 -30.82
C ASP A 82 3.39 3.62 -31.50
N ASN A 83 2.38 3.06 -30.81
CA ASN A 83 1.55 1.98 -31.33
C ASN A 83 0.10 2.11 -30.85
N ALA A 84 -0.77 2.55 -31.75
CA ALA A 84 -2.20 2.76 -31.46
C ALA A 84 -2.99 1.49 -31.11
N SER A 85 -2.39 0.30 -31.25
CA SER A 85 -3.00 -0.98 -30.80
C SER A 85 -2.71 -1.28 -29.32
N LEU A 86 -1.92 -0.46 -28.64
CA LEU A 86 -1.54 -0.64 -27.26
C LEU A 86 -2.07 0.51 -26.38
N PHE A 87 -2.21 0.21 -25.11
CA PHE A 87 -2.57 1.18 -24.07
C PHE A 87 -1.43 1.34 -23.06
N ASP A 88 -1.14 2.58 -22.68
CA ASP A 88 -0.32 2.90 -21.53
C ASP A 88 -1.23 3.04 -20.30
N VAL A 89 -1.14 2.07 -19.40
CA VAL A 89 -1.90 2.03 -18.15
C VAL A 89 -1.01 2.52 -17.03
N THR A 90 -1.33 3.68 -16.48
CA THR A 90 -0.54 4.34 -15.44
C THR A 90 -1.24 4.27 -14.09
N THR A 91 -0.53 3.80 -13.07
CA THR A 91 -0.97 3.84 -11.68
C THR A 91 -0.39 5.07 -10.98
N PHE A 92 -1.26 5.83 -10.32
CA PHE A 92 -0.90 6.95 -9.45
C PHE A 92 -1.29 6.66 -8.01
N VAL A 93 -0.49 7.14 -7.07
CA VAL A 93 -0.85 7.28 -5.65
C VAL A 93 -0.79 8.78 -5.34
N ASP A 94 -1.91 9.36 -4.94
CA ASP A 94 -2.12 10.82 -4.97
C ASP A 94 -1.88 11.38 -6.38
N SER A 95 -0.85 12.17 -6.55
CA SER A 95 -0.40 12.70 -7.86
C SER A 95 0.92 12.09 -8.34
N GLU A 96 1.52 11.20 -7.58
CA GLU A 96 2.78 10.54 -7.92
C GLU A 96 2.53 9.34 -8.85
N LYS A 97 3.22 9.32 -9.98
CA LYS A 97 3.21 8.18 -10.90
C LYS A 97 4.11 7.08 -10.35
N VAL A 98 3.51 5.94 -9.98
CA VAL A 98 4.22 4.83 -9.33
C VAL A 98 4.45 3.62 -10.24
N ASP A 99 3.69 3.50 -11.35
CA ASP A 99 3.85 2.41 -12.31
C ASP A 99 3.27 2.78 -13.67
N VAL A 100 3.85 2.26 -14.74
CA VAL A 100 3.34 2.33 -16.11
C VAL A 100 3.52 1.00 -16.79
N GLN A 101 2.45 0.49 -17.42
CA GLN A 101 2.51 -0.73 -18.21
C GLN A 101 1.89 -0.48 -19.58
N THR A 102 2.60 -0.89 -20.65
CA THR A 102 2.11 -0.82 -22.02
C THR A 102 1.63 -2.20 -22.43
N VAL A 103 0.33 -2.33 -22.70
CA VAL A 103 -0.34 -3.63 -22.96
C VAL A 103 -1.39 -3.51 -24.07
N ALA A 104 -1.69 -4.64 -24.73
CA ALA A 104 -2.78 -4.70 -25.70
C ALA A 104 -4.15 -4.90 -25.04
N ALA A 105 -4.20 -5.62 -23.91
CA ALA A 105 -5.42 -5.92 -23.20
C ALA A 105 -5.19 -6.04 -21.69
N ALA A 106 -6.26 -5.98 -20.89
CA ALA A 106 -6.17 -6.03 -19.43
C ALA A 106 -5.58 -7.35 -18.89
N GLN A 107 -5.75 -8.46 -19.60
CA GLN A 107 -5.15 -9.75 -19.24
C GLN A 107 -3.62 -9.75 -19.22
N ASP A 108 -3.00 -8.81 -19.93
CA ASP A 108 -1.54 -8.67 -20.03
C ASP A 108 -0.96 -7.84 -18.88
N LEU A 109 -1.82 -7.13 -18.13
CA LEU A 109 -1.42 -6.33 -16.98
C LEU A 109 -0.88 -7.21 -15.84
N LYS A 110 0.24 -6.80 -15.28
CA LYS A 110 0.85 -7.45 -14.12
C LYS A 110 0.50 -6.69 -12.84
N THR A 111 0.18 -7.44 -11.79
CA THR A 111 0.05 -6.88 -10.44
C THR A 111 1.31 -6.08 -10.09
N ASN A 112 1.12 -4.85 -9.65
CA ASN A 112 2.21 -4.01 -9.15
C ASN A 112 2.17 -3.90 -7.60
N ASP A 113 2.98 -3.02 -7.03
CA ASP A 113 3.06 -2.86 -5.58
C ASP A 113 1.79 -2.27 -4.94
N PHE A 114 0.89 -1.68 -5.75
CA PHE A 114 -0.29 -0.94 -5.29
C PHE A 114 -1.61 -1.55 -5.75
N VAL A 115 -1.62 -2.19 -6.95
CA VAL A 115 -2.84 -2.63 -7.64
C VAL A 115 -2.76 -4.08 -8.07
N ILE A 116 -3.85 -4.81 -7.85
CA ILE A 116 -4.17 -6.09 -8.47
C ILE A 116 -5.17 -5.80 -9.59
N PHE A 117 -4.73 -5.91 -10.84
CA PHE A 117 -5.58 -5.64 -11.99
C PHE A 117 -6.57 -6.77 -12.26
N LYS A 118 -7.73 -6.41 -12.83
CA LYS A 118 -8.73 -7.36 -13.33
C LYS A 118 -8.38 -7.74 -14.77
N SER A 119 -8.18 -9.02 -15.01
CA SER A 119 -7.81 -9.54 -16.34
C SER A 119 -8.95 -9.43 -17.37
N ASP A 120 -10.19 -9.34 -16.90
CA ASP A 120 -11.41 -9.21 -17.71
C ASP A 120 -11.89 -7.77 -17.90
N ALA A 121 -11.14 -6.79 -17.41
CA ALA A 121 -11.49 -5.36 -17.56
C ALA A 121 -11.41 -4.93 -19.03
N THR A 122 -12.33 -4.09 -19.46
CA THR A 122 -12.24 -3.41 -20.77
C THR A 122 -11.41 -2.16 -20.62
N LEU A 123 -10.24 -2.10 -21.28
CA LEU A 123 -9.40 -0.91 -21.29
C LEU A 123 -10.03 0.16 -22.17
N ALA A 124 -10.28 1.32 -21.60
CA ALA A 124 -10.80 2.51 -22.29
C ALA A 124 -10.03 3.74 -21.83
N VAL A 125 -9.79 4.66 -22.74
CA VAL A 125 -9.06 5.91 -22.45
C VAL A 125 -9.76 6.66 -21.31
N THR A 126 -8.99 7.00 -20.28
CA THR A 126 -9.43 7.79 -19.14
C THR A 126 -8.28 8.63 -18.58
N ALA A 127 -8.56 9.89 -18.26
CA ALA A 127 -7.60 10.78 -17.62
C ALA A 127 -7.25 10.35 -16.19
N GLY A 128 -8.12 9.57 -15.54
CA GLY A 128 -7.88 9.02 -14.22
C GLY A 128 -9.17 8.57 -13.55
N THR A 129 -9.26 7.27 -13.29
CA THR A 129 -10.35 6.63 -12.56
C THR A 129 -9.88 6.32 -11.13
N PRO A 130 -10.38 7.02 -10.10
CA PRO A 130 -10.00 6.77 -8.71
C PRO A 130 -10.55 5.41 -8.24
N MET A 131 -9.86 4.80 -7.30
CA MET A 131 -10.39 3.68 -6.52
C MET A 131 -11.23 4.22 -5.35
N THR A 132 -12.24 3.47 -4.93
CA THR A 132 -13.15 3.82 -3.85
C THR A 132 -13.49 2.62 -2.98
N GLY A 133 -14.08 2.85 -1.81
CA GLY A 133 -14.53 1.79 -0.90
C GLY A 133 -13.46 1.18 -0.01
N GLY A 134 -12.24 1.72 -0.04
CA GLY A 134 -11.21 1.35 0.92
C GLY A 134 -11.54 1.88 2.32
N THR A 135 -11.48 0.99 3.32
CA THR A 135 -11.73 1.36 4.72
C THR A 135 -10.70 0.78 5.65
N ASN A 136 -10.38 1.50 6.70
CA ASN A 136 -9.58 0.96 7.79
C ASN A 136 -10.45 0.05 8.65
N GLY A 137 -9.84 -0.99 9.20
CA GLY A 137 -10.46 -1.85 10.19
C GLY A 137 -10.44 -1.23 11.59
N THR A 138 -11.09 -1.90 12.51
CA THR A 138 -11.11 -1.51 13.93
C THR A 138 -9.90 -2.10 14.66
N VAL A 139 -9.18 -1.24 15.38
CA VAL A 139 -8.07 -1.65 16.25
C VAL A 139 -8.59 -1.74 17.69
N THR A 140 -8.30 -2.84 18.36
CA THR A 140 -8.68 -3.10 19.76
C THR A 140 -7.49 -3.63 20.55
N GLY A 141 -7.62 -3.76 21.87
CA GLY A 141 -6.61 -4.44 22.70
C GLY A 141 -6.28 -5.86 22.22
N ALA A 142 -7.29 -6.59 21.71
CA ALA A 142 -7.07 -7.92 21.13
C ALA A 142 -6.19 -7.87 19.85
N SER A 143 -6.26 -6.80 19.07
CA SER A 143 -5.40 -6.62 17.89
C SER A 143 -3.93 -6.43 18.31
N HIS A 144 -3.69 -5.71 19.39
CA HIS A 144 -2.34 -5.54 19.96
C HIS A 144 -1.82 -6.85 20.56
N GLN A 145 -2.68 -7.64 21.24
CA GLN A 145 -2.30 -8.95 21.76
C GLN A 145 -1.84 -9.89 20.63
N LYS A 146 -2.56 -9.93 19.51
CA LYS A 146 -2.14 -10.71 18.33
C LYS A 146 -0.75 -10.31 17.82
N PHE A 147 -0.41 -9.01 17.89
CA PHE A 147 0.94 -8.57 17.55
C PHE A 147 1.97 -9.12 18.55
N LEU A 148 1.71 -9.03 19.85
CA LEU A 148 2.61 -9.54 20.88
C LEU A 148 2.85 -11.04 20.72
N ASP A 149 1.79 -11.82 20.47
CA ASP A 149 1.87 -13.26 20.23
C ASP A 149 2.71 -13.62 18.99
N LYS A 150 2.65 -12.77 17.94
CA LYS A 150 3.42 -12.98 16.71
C LYS A 150 4.87 -12.53 16.81
N ILE A 151 5.16 -11.47 17.57
CA ILE A 151 6.52 -10.92 17.70
C ILE A 151 7.39 -11.74 18.67
N ASP A 152 6.81 -12.52 19.56
CA ASP A 152 7.49 -13.31 20.58
C ASP A 152 8.56 -14.27 19.99
N LYS A 153 8.34 -14.73 18.78
CA LYS A 153 9.31 -15.59 18.04
C LYS A 153 10.50 -14.85 17.46
N TYR A 154 10.52 -13.51 17.49
CA TYR A 154 11.61 -12.71 16.96
C TYR A 154 12.47 -12.16 18.11
N PHE A 155 13.78 -12.13 17.89
CA PHE A 155 14.68 -11.43 18.81
C PHE A 155 14.59 -9.93 18.54
N ILE A 156 14.10 -9.18 19.53
CA ILE A 156 13.93 -7.72 19.43
C ILE A 156 14.60 -7.03 20.61
N ASN A 157 15.20 -5.85 20.36
CA ASN A 157 15.83 -5.05 21.38
C ASN A 157 14.89 -3.96 21.93
N VAL A 158 13.98 -3.46 21.09
CA VAL A 158 13.05 -2.36 21.41
C VAL A 158 11.69 -2.65 20.79
N LEU A 159 10.63 -2.43 21.55
CA LEU A 159 9.26 -2.43 21.09
C LEU A 159 8.71 -1.02 21.10
N VAL A 160 8.12 -0.58 19.98
CA VAL A 160 7.52 0.75 19.82
C VAL A 160 6.06 0.60 19.43
N CYS A 161 5.17 1.32 20.11
CA CYS A 161 3.77 1.45 19.75
C CYS A 161 3.49 2.89 19.35
N THR A 162 2.90 3.09 18.16
CA THR A 162 2.50 4.40 17.65
C THR A 162 1.01 4.66 17.83
N SER A 163 0.28 3.79 18.54
CA SER A 163 -1.14 3.98 18.84
C SER A 163 -1.36 5.10 19.86
N ASN A 164 -2.41 5.88 19.66
CA ASN A 164 -2.89 6.88 20.61
C ASN A 164 -3.98 6.33 21.54
N GLU A 165 -4.32 5.04 21.44
CA GLU A 165 -5.30 4.41 22.31
C GLU A 165 -4.76 4.30 23.74
N LYS A 166 -5.55 4.78 24.71
CA LYS A 166 -5.16 4.81 26.13
C LYS A 166 -5.43 3.49 26.87
N THR A 167 -6.14 2.58 26.23
CA THR A 167 -6.57 1.29 26.80
C THR A 167 -5.94 0.13 26.04
N ILE A 168 -4.62 0.04 26.11
CA ILE A 168 -3.87 -1.12 25.61
C ILE A 168 -3.45 -1.98 26.79
#